data_78ce40bc3732e942e8c60e28ea8decbd
#
_entry.id   78ce40bc3732e942e8c60e28ea8decbd
#
_cell.length_a   1.000
_cell.length_b   1.000
_cell.length_c   1.000
_cell.angle_alpha   90.00
_cell.angle_beta   90.00
_cell.angle_gamma   90.00
#
_symmetry.space_group_name_H-M   'P 1'
#
loop_
_entity.id
_entity.type
_entity.pdbx_description
1 polymer ?
#
loop_
_entity_poly.entity_id
_entity_poly.type
_entity_poly.pdbx_seq_one_letter_code
_entity_poly.pdbx_strand_id
1 'polypeptide(L)'
;MTMPRRIFLLFALLLPTAFFFPAAAAPNSADAPDAATIMQDVYQQNTSRDMTLKASLDLYDKQGQMLRKRFVLLRIGSLGSSKTLLRFTDPKEIRGVELLSVNQQGSNDLQWIYIPATDRVRSVATQERSEHFLGSDFTYEDLAENPLNNFSYRLLSSNELIDGRKTYKIEATPISPDRSQYKFIYYWVLQDVSCIIHEEMYDQDGHEVRTLHGSQLKKESGVSGFRRLDVSSVADGTHTVLTIDEAHFNTGLSPDLFTPDALGKPSPSIPGSDSAPDH
;
A
#
# COMPACT_ATOMS: atom_id res chain seq x y z
N MET A 1 -75.35 10.21 62.84
CA MET A 1 -74.25 10.50 63.75
C MET A 1 -73.29 9.33 63.67
N THR A 2 -72.34 9.34 62.71
CA THR A 2 -71.33 8.28 62.48
C THR A 2 -70.04 8.95 62.04
N MET A 3 -69.03 8.78 62.85
CA MET A 3 -67.63 9.26 62.60
C MET A 3 -66.98 8.45 61.48
N PRO A 4 -66.18 9.08 60.61
CA PRO A 4 -65.32 8.35 59.65
C PRO A 4 -63.99 7.95 60.26
N ARG A 5 -63.61 6.73 59.97
CA ARG A 5 -62.36 6.10 60.28
C ARG A 5 -61.21 6.67 59.46
N ARG A 6 -60.15 7.16 60.11
CA ARG A 6 -58.89 7.59 59.49
C ARG A 6 -58.07 6.38 59.04
N ILE A 7 -57.78 6.27 57.77
CA ILE A 7 -56.85 5.30 57.19
C ILE A 7 -55.46 5.96 57.13
N PHE A 8 -54.50 5.39 57.87
CA PHE A 8 -53.10 5.72 57.77
C PHE A 8 -52.49 5.05 56.54
N LEU A 9 -52.07 5.84 55.52
CA LEU A 9 -51.28 5.38 54.41
C LEU A 9 -49.81 5.41 54.82
N LEU A 10 -49.18 4.23 54.91
CA LEU A 10 -47.71 4.05 55.05
C LEU A 10 -47.10 4.27 53.69
N PHE A 11 -46.37 5.38 53.52
CA PHE A 11 -45.52 5.61 52.35
C PHE A 11 -44.24 4.79 52.53
N ALA A 12 -44.09 3.66 51.81
CA ALA A 12 -42.84 2.90 51.70
C ALA A 12 -41.94 3.65 50.71
N LEU A 13 -40.82 4.19 51.25
CA LEU A 13 -39.75 4.87 50.48
C LEU A 13 -38.95 3.80 49.78
N LEU A 14 -39.17 3.58 48.47
CA LEU A 14 -38.34 2.74 47.59
C LEU A 14 -37.11 3.54 47.20
N LEU A 15 -35.97 3.31 47.83
CA LEU A 15 -34.65 3.76 47.35
C LEU A 15 -34.28 2.94 46.12
N PRO A 16 -33.88 3.61 44.97
CA PRO A 16 -33.35 2.90 43.84
C PRO A 16 -31.93 2.40 44.19
N THR A 17 -31.77 1.09 44.26
CA THR A 17 -30.45 0.47 44.28
C THR A 17 -29.78 0.72 42.93
N ALA A 18 -28.83 1.67 42.88
CA ALA A 18 -27.97 1.83 41.73
C ALA A 18 -27.07 0.58 41.58
N PHE A 19 -27.38 -0.25 40.62
CA PHE A 19 -26.45 -1.28 40.17
C PHE A 19 -25.24 -0.61 39.53
N PHE A 20 -24.15 -0.55 40.28
CA PHE A 20 -22.86 -0.27 39.72
C PHE A 20 -22.43 -1.49 38.89
N PHE A 21 -22.61 -1.43 37.56
CA PHE A 21 -21.88 -2.31 36.67
C PHE A 21 -20.40 -1.84 36.71
N PRO A 22 -19.47 -2.71 37.10
CA PRO A 22 -18.07 -2.37 36.91
C PRO A 22 -17.86 -2.19 35.40
N ALA A 23 -17.43 -1.00 34.98
CA ALA A 23 -16.95 -0.78 33.62
C ALA A 23 -15.87 -1.85 33.39
N ALA A 24 -16.14 -2.74 32.41
CA ALA A 24 -15.12 -3.69 31.98
C ALA A 24 -13.91 -2.83 31.55
N ALA A 25 -12.81 -2.97 32.27
CA ALA A 25 -11.55 -2.36 31.89
C ALA A 25 -11.25 -2.83 30.48
N ALA A 26 -11.04 -1.88 29.56
CA ALA A 26 -10.52 -2.19 28.24
C ALA A 26 -9.23 -3.02 28.44
N PRO A 27 -9.01 -4.08 27.66
CA PRO A 27 -7.83 -4.91 27.81
C PRO A 27 -6.61 -3.99 27.73
N ASN A 28 -5.73 -4.09 28.73
CA ASN A 28 -4.48 -3.38 28.82
C ASN A 28 -3.71 -3.57 27.50
N SER A 29 -3.48 -2.50 26.76
CA SER A 29 -2.66 -2.46 25.54
C SER A 29 -1.14 -2.58 25.84
N ALA A 30 -0.76 -3.16 26.97
CA ALA A 30 0.62 -3.26 27.42
C ALA A 30 1.47 -4.30 26.65
N ASP A 31 0.84 -5.17 25.83
CA ASP A 31 1.55 -6.23 25.09
C ASP A 31 1.55 -6.06 23.56
N ALA A 32 0.89 -5.04 23.00
CA ALA A 32 0.92 -4.79 21.57
C ALA A 32 2.15 -3.93 21.22
N PRO A 33 2.92 -4.28 20.17
CA PRO A 33 4.03 -3.45 19.72
C PRO A 33 3.53 -2.06 19.33
N ASP A 34 4.39 -1.06 19.45
CA ASP A 34 4.13 0.29 18.95
C ASP A 34 3.93 0.27 17.43
N ALA A 35 3.00 1.10 16.93
CA ALA A 35 2.64 1.13 15.50
C ALA A 35 3.85 1.45 14.60
N ALA A 36 4.75 2.34 15.02
CA ALA A 36 5.95 2.64 14.27
C ALA A 36 6.89 1.43 14.18
N THR A 37 6.99 0.64 15.26
CA THR A 37 7.76 -0.61 15.28
C THR A 37 7.17 -1.65 14.33
N ILE A 38 5.83 -1.82 14.30
CA ILE A 38 5.18 -2.73 13.35
C ILE A 38 5.47 -2.32 11.90
N MET A 39 5.37 -1.02 11.60
CA MET A 39 5.66 -0.52 10.26
C MET A 39 7.16 -0.64 9.91
N GLN A 40 8.04 -0.48 10.88
CA GLN A 40 9.47 -0.74 10.69
C GLN A 40 9.74 -2.19 10.32
N ASP A 41 9.06 -3.15 10.94
CA ASP A 41 9.17 -4.58 10.59
C ASP A 41 8.68 -4.85 9.17
N VAL A 42 7.60 -4.18 8.71
CA VAL A 42 7.15 -4.24 7.31
C VAL A 42 8.26 -3.80 6.36
N TYR A 43 8.93 -2.69 6.65
CA TYR A 43 10.02 -2.17 5.81
C TYR A 43 11.27 -3.06 5.84
N GLN A 44 11.56 -3.69 6.98
CA GLN A 44 12.76 -4.51 7.17
C GLN A 44 12.59 -5.96 6.70
N GLN A 45 11.36 -6.41 6.42
CA GLN A 45 11.12 -7.81 6.06
C GLN A 45 11.77 -8.19 4.70
N ASN A 46 11.97 -7.23 3.79
CA ASN A 46 12.69 -7.46 2.55
C ASN A 46 14.14 -6.99 2.66
N THR A 47 15.04 -7.91 2.93
CA THR A 47 16.50 -7.67 3.09
C THR A 47 17.29 -7.91 1.80
N SER A 48 16.64 -8.13 0.66
CA SER A 48 17.35 -8.33 -0.61
C SER A 48 18.07 -7.05 -1.05
N ARG A 49 19.30 -7.21 -1.56
CA ARG A 49 20.10 -6.11 -2.11
C ARG A 49 19.54 -5.59 -3.42
N ASP A 50 18.99 -6.48 -4.21
CA ASP A 50 18.31 -6.19 -5.46
C ASP A 50 17.17 -7.17 -5.70
N MET A 51 16.26 -6.80 -6.60
CA MET A 51 15.10 -7.59 -6.98
C MET A 51 14.73 -7.33 -8.43
N THR A 52 14.36 -8.37 -9.14
CA THR A 52 13.74 -8.32 -10.48
C THR A 52 12.39 -9.01 -10.42
N LEU A 53 11.34 -8.33 -10.85
CA LEU A 53 10.00 -8.88 -10.98
C LEU A 53 9.58 -8.83 -12.45
N LYS A 54 8.96 -9.92 -12.95
CA LYS A 54 8.10 -9.86 -14.13
C LYS A 54 6.66 -9.87 -13.67
N ALA A 55 5.86 -8.95 -14.17
CA ALA A 55 4.50 -8.77 -13.69
C ALA A 55 3.57 -8.28 -14.80
N SER A 56 2.28 -8.47 -14.56
CA SER A 56 1.21 -7.97 -15.41
C SER A 56 0.22 -7.12 -14.60
N LEU A 57 -0.38 -6.14 -15.29
CA LEU A 57 -1.51 -5.35 -14.83
C LEU A 57 -2.71 -5.67 -15.72
N ASP A 58 -3.77 -6.17 -15.13
CA ASP A 58 -5.09 -6.30 -15.77
C ASP A 58 -5.96 -5.13 -15.32
N LEU A 59 -6.22 -4.20 -16.23
CA LEU A 59 -7.00 -2.99 -15.98
C LEU A 59 -8.43 -3.25 -16.41
N TYR A 60 -9.39 -3.08 -15.50
CA TYR A 60 -10.82 -3.26 -15.77
C TYR A 60 -11.53 -1.92 -15.68
N ASP A 61 -12.24 -1.57 -16.76
CA ASP A 61 -13.10 -0.38 -16.78
C ASP A 61 -14.46 -0.65 -16.08
N LYS A 62 -15.32 0.39 -16.02
CA LYS A 62 -16.67 0.32 -15.43
C LYS A 62 -17.58 -0.73 -16.11
N GLN A 63 -17.29 -1.09 -17.34
CA GLN A 63 -18.03 -2.06 -18.13
C GLN A 63 -17.45 -3.48 -17.99
N GLY A 64 -16.36 -3.64 -17.25
CA GLY A 64 -15.65 -4.91 -17.07
C GLY A 64 -14.78 -5.30 -18.28
N GLN A 65 -14.51 -4.35 -19.20
CA GLN A 65 -13.57 -4.59 -20.29
C GLN A 65 -12.15 -4.59 -19.72
N MET A 66 -11.34 -5.54 -20.13
CA MET A 66 -9.98 -5.75 -19.60
C MET A 66 -8.92 -5.39 -20.64
N LEU A 67 -7.93 -4.61 -20.18
CA LEU A 67 -6.70 -4.35 -20.91
C LEU A 67 -5.52 -4.86 -20.11
N ARG A 68 -4.71 -5.75 -20.70
CA ARG A 68 -3.50 -6.28 -20.05
C ARG A 68 -2.26 -5.50 -20.46
N LYS A 69 -1.42 -5.17 -19.47
CA LYS A 69 -0.08 -4.61 -19.64
C LYS A 69 0.93 -5.49 -18.95
N ARG A 70 2.12 -5.66 -19.54
CA ARG A 70 3.24 -6.40 -18.90
C ARG A 70 4.42 -5.49 -18.71
N PHE A 71 5.16 -5.74 -17.62
CA PHE A 71 6.34 -4.96 -17.30
C PHE A 71 7.37 -5.80 -16.53
N VAL A 72 8.60 -5.30 -16.52
CA VAL A 72 9.65 -5.73 -15.62
C VAL A 72 9.89 -4.60 -14.63
N LEU A 73 10.00 -4.96 -13.35
CA LEU A 73 10.38 -4.04 -12.29
C LEU A 73 11.72 -4.49 -11.72
N LEU A 74 12.66 -3.55 -11.69
CA LEU A 74 13.98 -3.70 -11.08
C LEU A 74 14.05 -2.83 -9.83
N ARG A 75 14.68 -3.32 -8.78
CA ARG A 75 14.94 -2.55 -7.56
C ARG A 75 16.34 -2.83 -7.04
N ILE A 76 17.03 -1.79 -6.58
CA ILE A 76 18.25 -1.90 -5.77
C ILE A 76 18.08 -1.14 -4.46
N GLY A 77 18.82 -1.56 -3.44
CA GLY A 77 18.75 -0.96 -2.11
C GLY A 77 17.59 -1.52 -1.28
N SER A 78 17.52 -1.11 -0.03
CA SER A 78 16.47 -1.47 0.92
C SER A 78 15.33 -0.44 0.87
N LEU A 79 14.15 -0.83 1.32
CA LEU A 79 13.02 0.07 1.47
C LEU A 79 13.41 1.31 2.31
N GLY A 80 12.98 2.49 1.89
CA GLY A 80 13.36 3.77 2.47
C GLY A 80 14.64 4.39 1.91
N SER A 81 15.40 3.67 1.07
CA SER A 81 16.60 4.17 0.37
C SER A 81 16.83 3.48 -0.98
N SER A 82 15.77 2.94 -1.58
CA SER A 82 15.86 2.18 -2.82
C SER A 82 15.77 3.03 -4.07
N LYS A 83 16.14 2.41 -5.19
CA LYS A 83 15.81 2.90 -6.53
C LYS A 83 15.04 1.81 -7.26
N THR A 84 13.98 2.20 -7.94
CA THR A 84 13.10 1.30 -8.67
C THR A 84 12.98 1.75 -10.11
N LEU A 85 13.15 0.81 -11.05
CA LEU A 85 12.96 1.04 -12.48
C LEU A 85 11.86 0.07 -12.96
N LEU A 86 10.74 0.62 -13.42
CA LEU A 86 9.67 -0.11 -14.06
C LEU A 86 9.77 0.10 -15.57
N ARG A 87 9.74 -0.97 -16.38
CA ARG A 87 9.80 -0.91 -17.84
C ARG A 87 8.68 -1.75 -18.43
N PHE A 88 7.80 -1.15 -19.24
CA PHE A 88 6.77 -1.88 -19.96
C PHE A 88 7.33 -2.69 -21.12
N THR A 89 6.86 -3.92 -21.24
CA THR A 89 7.22 -4.85 -22.31
C THR A 89 6.05 -5.14 -23.27
N ASP A 90 4.82 -4.87 -22.82
CA ASP A 90 3.60 -5.12 -23.60
C ASP A 90 2.45 -4.26 -23.04
N PRO A 91 1.49 -3.77 -23.84
CA PRO A 91 1.37 -3.90 -25.30
C PRO A 91 2.33 -2.97 -26.08
N LYS A 92 2.34 -3.13 -27.42
CA LYS A 92 3.27 -2.43 -28.32
C LYS A 92 3.24 -0.90 -28.16
N GLU A 93 2.07 -0.33 -27.87
CA GLU A 93 1.80 1.11 -27.76
C GLU A 93 2.57 1.76 -26.59
N ILE A 94 2.87 1.00 -25.56
CA ILE A 94 3.59 1.47 -24.37
C ILE A 94 4.91 0.73 -24.13
N ARG A 95 5.28 -0.19 -25.05
CA ARG A 95 6.55 -0.92 -24.94
C ARG A 95 7.72 0.04 -24.85
N GLY A 96 8.56 -0.17 -23.84
CA GLY A 96 9.73 0.69 -23.59
C GLY A 96 9.44 1.98 -22.83
N VAL A 97 8.18 2.24 -22.42
CA VAL A 97 7.92 3.28 -21.41
C VAL A 97 8.57 2.86 -20.11
N GLU A 98 9.29 3.77 -19.47
CA GLU A 98 10.03 3.53 -18.23
C GLU A 98 9.66 4.55 -17.17
N LEU A 99 9.55 4.09 -15.92
CA LEU A 99 9.44 4.94 -14.73
C LEU A 99 10.60 4.61 -13.79
N LEU A 100 11.44 5.59 -13.53
CA LEU A 100 12.49 5.53 -12.51
C LEU A 100 12.00 6.27 -11.27
N SER A 101 12.00 5.61 -10.12
CA SER A 101 11.77 6.22 -8.82
C SER A 101 13.04 6.10 -7.97
N VAL A 102 13.47 7.20 -7.37
CA VAL A 102 14.65 7.28 -6.51
C VAL A 102 14.20 7.79 -5.15
N ASN A 103 14.26 6.91 -4.16
CA ASN A 103 13.92 7.29 -2.80
C ASN A 103 14.98 8.24 -2.22
N GLN A 104 14.52 9.28 -1.56
CA GLN A 104 15.37 10.23 -0.84
C GLN A 104 14.91 10.35 0.61
N GLN A 105 15.78 9.95 1.52
CA GLN A 105 15.48 10.07 2.95
C GLN A 105 15.13 11.52 3.32
N GLY A 106 13.95 11.71 3.97
CA GLY A 106 13.50 13.01 4.47
C GLY A 106 12.93 13.96 3.41
N SER A 107 12.77 13.51 2.16
CA SER A 107 12.09 14.25 1.08
C SER A 107 11.16 13.33 0.28
N ASN A 108 10.39 13.91 -0.66
CA ASN A 108 9.64 13.12 -1.61
C ASN A 108 10.60 12.42 -2.57
N ASP A 109 10.20 11.23 -3.04
CA ASP A 109 10.91 10.52 -4.08
C ASP A 109 11.01 11.36 -5.34
N LEU A 110 12.14 11.25 -6.02
CA LEU A 110 12.29 11.80 -7.35
C LEU A 110 11.88 10.75 -8.38
N GLN A 111 11.02 11.14 -9.31
CA GLN A 111 10.55 10.25 -10.36
C GLN A 111 10.83 10.87 -11.75
N TRP A 112 11.23 10.00 -12.69
CA TRP A 112 11.40 10.34 -14.08
C TRP A 112 10.69 9.32 -14.96
N ILE A 113 10.03 9.81 -16.00
CA ILE A 113 9.39 8.97 -17.01
C ILE A 113 10.09 9.16 -18.35
N TYR A 114 10.37 8.05 -19.03
CA TYR A 114 10.79 8.00 -20.42
C TYR A 114 9.65 7.51 -21.30
N ILE A 115 9.39 8.20 -22.39
CA ILE A 115 8.35 7.86 -23.36
C ILE A 115 9.00 7.66 -24.73
N PRO A 116 9.09 6.42 -25.24
CA PRO A 116 9.75 6.11 -26.52
C PRO A 116 9.20 6.91 -27.71
N ALA A 117 7.88 7.12 -27.75
CA ALA A 117 7.24 7.84 -28.86
C ALA A 117 7.75 9.27 -29.06
N THR A 118 8.29 9.89 -28.00
CA THR A 118 8.86 11.25 -28.06
C THR A 118 10.37 11.27 -27.86
N ASP A 119 10.96 10.11 -27.53
CA ASP A 119 12.37 9.95 -27.15
C ASP A 119 12.81 10.95 -26.07
N ARG A 120 11.97 11.15 -25.04
CA ARG A 120 12.19 12.14 -24.00
C ARG A 120 12.12 11.53 -22.61
N VAL A 121 13.08 11.94 -21.78
CA VAL A 121 13.03 11.76 -20.33
C VAL A 121 12.56 13.07 -19.71
N ARG A 122 11.59 13.01 -18.81
CA ARG A 122 11.16 14.15 -18.00
C ARG A 122 10.96 13.76 -16.55
N SER A 123 11.13 14.69 -15.65
CA SER A 123 10.73 14.50 -14.26
C SER A 123 9.19 14.49 -14.13
N VAL A 124 8.69 13.72 -13.19
CA VAL A 124 7.28 13.75 -12.76
C VAL A 124 7.14 14.92 -11.78
N ALA A 125 6.28 15.88 -12.10
CA ALA A 125 6.05 17.03 -11.23
C ALA A 125 5.25 16.61 -9.97
N THR A 126 5.39 17.36 -8.87
CA THR A 126 4.67 17.07 -7.62
C THR A 126 3.16 17.02 -7.83
N GLN A 127 2.61 17.88 -8.69
CA GLN A 127 1.18 17.93 -9.00
C GLN A 127 0.68 16.72 -9.79
N GLU A 128 1.56 16.03 -10.52
CA GLU A 128 1.23 14.82 -11.28
C GLU A 128 1.23 13.56 -10.41
N ARG A 129 1.68 13.63 -9.16
CA ARG A 129 1.84 12.45 -8.30
C ARG A 129 0.51 11.74 -8.00
N SER A 130 -0.58 12.48 -7.94
CA SER A 130 -1.94 11.94 -7.75
C SER A 130 -2.59 11.44 -9.06
N GLU A 131 -1.95 11.64 -10.21
CA GLU A 131 -2.49 11.16 -11.47
C GLU A 131 -2.32 9.64 -11.61
N HIS A 132 -3.29 9.03 -12.30
CA HIS A 132 -3.27 7.60 -12.61
C HIS A 132 -2.10 7.25 -13.52
N PHE A 133 -1.29 6.27 -13.11
CA PHE A 133 -0.16 5.83 -13.90
C PHE A 133 -0.60 4.98 -15.09
N LEU A 134 -0.49 5.56 -16.29
CA LEU A 134 -0.84 4.90 -17.56
C LEU A 134 -2.24 4.25 -17.54
N GLY A 135 -3.21 4.89 -16.88
CA GLY A 135 -4.61 4.44 -16.83
C GLY A 135 -4.88 3.24 -15.92
N SER A 136 -3.92 2.85 -15.08
CA SER A 136 -4.15 1.91 -13.98
C SER A 136 -4.72 2.64 -12.76
N ASP A 137 -5.24 1.89 -11.78
CA ASP A 137 -5.69 2.47 -10.51
C ASP A 137 -4.53 2.79 -9.54
N PHE A 138 -3.29 2.52 -9.95
CA PHE A 138 -2.11 3.05 -9.27
C PHE A 138 -1.83 4.48 -9.71
N THR A 139 -1.41 5.33 -8.78
CA THR A 139 -0.89 6.67 -9.08
C THR A 139 0.63 6.67 -9.09
N TYR A 140 1.24 7.78 -9.53
CA TYR A 140 2.69 7.95 -9.41
C TYR A 140 3.14 7.92 -7.94
N GLU A 141 2.31 8.40 -6.99
CA GLU A 141 2.62 8.33 -5.56
C GLU A 141 2.64 6.89 -5.05
N ASP A 142 1.71 6.04 -5.50
CA ASP A 142 1.65 4.63 -5.08
C ASP A 142 2.86 3.83 -5.60
N LEU A 143 3.47 4.26 -6.71
CA LEU A 143 4.66 3.65 -7.31
C LEU A 143 5.97 4.23 -6.76
N ALA A 144 5.89 5.22 -5.88
CA ALA A 144 7.01 5.72 -5.11
C ALA A 144 7.12 4.94 -3.79
N GLU A 145 8.34 4.84 -3.25
CA GLU A 145 8.45 4.41 -1.86
C GLU A 145 8.08 5.58 -0.95
N ASN A 146 7.16 5.32 -0.03
CA ASN A 146 6.85 6.27 1.03
C ASN A 146 7.77 6.00 2.23
N PRO A 147 8.80 6.82 2.49
CA PRO A 147 9.70 6.61 3.62
C PRO A 147 8.92 6.57 4.94
N LEU A 148 9.33 5.66 5.82
CA LEU A 148 8.70 5.47 7.14
C LEU A 148 8.52 6.79 7.90
N ASN A 149 9.49 7.68 7.80
CA ASN A 149 9.51 8.97 8.50
C ASN A 149 8.60 10.03 7.89
N ASN A 150 7.96 9.76 6.74
CA ASN A 150 7.01 10.70 6.15
C ASN A 150 5.61 10.61 6.77
N PHE A 151 5.38 9.60 7.62
CA PHE A 151 4.09 9.35 8.27
C PHE A 151 4.25 9.24 9.79
N SER A 152 3.21 9.65 10.49
CA SER A 152 2.95 9.26 11.87
C SER A 152 2.02 8.05 11.88
N TYR A 153 2.23 7.14 12.82
CA TYR A 153 1.49 5.87 12.89
C TYR A 153 0.75 5.74 14.19
N ARG A 154 -0.49 5.25 14.14
CA ARG A 154 -1.32 4.99 15.31
C ARG A 154 -1.96 3.61 15.20
N LEU A 155 -1.69 2.73 16.17
CA LEU A 155 -2.34 1.42 16.26
C LEU A 155 -3.80 1.61 16.66
N LEU A 156 -4.72 1.11 15.84
CA LEU A 156 -6.16 1.19 16.08
C LEU A 156 -6.70 -0.11 16.66
N SER A 157 -6.18 -1.25 16.20
CA SER A 157 -6.62 -2.58 16.63
C SER A 157 -5.50 -3.61 16.44
N SER A 158 -5.48 -4.62 17.30
CA SER A 158 -4.58 -5.78 17.20
C SER A 158 -5.32 -7.12 17.02
N ASN A 159 -6.63 -7.08 16.78
CA ASN A 159 -7.47 -8.28 16.81
C ASN A 159 -8.36 -8.45 15.57
N GLU A 160 -8.15 -7.64 14.53
CA GLU A 160 -8.91 -7.78 13.30
C GLU A 160 -8.42 -8.97 12.47
N LEU A 161 -9.33 -9.57 11.72
CA LEU A 161 -9.03 -10.68 10.82
C LEU A 161 -9.26 -10.26 9.40
N ILE A 162 -8.25 -10.43 8.55
CA ILE A 162 -8.37 -10.34 7.08
C ILE A 162 -8.04 -11.74 6.53
N ASP A 163 -8.93 -12.28 5.72
CA ASP A 163 -8.82 -13.66 5.17
C ASP A 163 -8.55 -14.73 6.25
N GLY A 164 -9.13 -14.55 7.45
CA GLY A 164 -8.95 -15.44 8.58
C GLY A 164 -7.62 -15.33 9.31
N ARG A 165 -6.76 -14.37 8.95
CA ARG A 165 -5.45 -14.12 9.55
C ARG A 165 -5.49 -12.90 10.46
N LYS A 166 -4.81 -12.98 11.61
CA LYS A 166 -4.70 -11.86 12.55
C LYS A 166 -3.89 -10.71 11.97
N THR A 167 -4.41 -9.50 12.14
CA THR A 167 -3.78 -8.28 11.67
C THR A 167 -3.69 -7.23 12.76
N TYR A 168 -2.72 -6.31 12.60
CA TYR A 168 -2.74 -5.00 13.22
C TYR A 168 -3.40 -4.02 12.26
N LYS A 169 -4.40 -3.25 12.74
CA LYS A 169 -4.93 -2.11 11.98
C LYS A 169 -4.20 -0.85 12.42
N ILE A 170 -3.55 -0.19 11.48
CA ILE A 170 -2.72 1.00 11.72
C ILE A 170 -3.24 2.14 10.86
N GLU A 171 -3.39 3.32 11.46
CA GLU A 171 -3.58 4.57 10.75
C GLU A 171 -2.23 5.21 10.50
N ALA A 172 -1.95 5.53 9.23
CA ALA A 172 -0.80 6.30 8.81
C ALA A 172 -1.26 7.67 8.33
N THR A 173 -0.75 8.74 8.95
CA THR A 173 -1.07 10.13 8.62
C THR A 173 0.20 10.82 8.13
N PRO A 174 0.22 11.44 6.94
CA PRO A 174 1.36 12.21 6.45
C PRO A 174 1.76 13.30 7.44
N ILE A 175 3.06 13.42 7.76
CA ILE A 175 3.59 14.48 8.63
C ILE A 175 3.43 15.86 7.96
N SER A 176 3.54 15.90 6.63
CA SER A 176 3.31 17.10 5.82
C SER A 176 2.19 16.81 4.82
N PRO A 177 0.99 17.41 4.99
CA PRO A 177 -0.18 17.13 4.12
C PRO A 177 0.07 17.45 2.63
N ASP A 178 0.96 18.37 2.32
CA ASP A 178 1.36 18.76 0.97
C ASP A 178 2.23 17.71 0.26
N ARG A 179 2.69 16.69 0.98
CA ARG A 179 3.54 15.62 0.44
C ARG A 179 2.80 14.38 0.01
N SER A 180 1.50 14.29 0.30
CA SER A 180 0.67 13.15 -0.07
C SER A 180 -0.68 13.61 -0.57
N GLN A 181 -1.25 12.88 -1.53
CA GLN A 181 -2.63 13.04 -1.94
C GLN A 181 -3.60 12.56 -0.86
N TYR A 182 -3.12 11.70 0.04
CA TYR A 182 -3.93 11.11 1.09
C TYR A 182 -3.90 11.94 2.38
N LYS A 183 -5.05 12.07 3.02
CA LYS A 183 -5.18 12.60 4.37
C LYS A 183 -4.69 11.60 5.40
N PHE A 184 -5.06 10.33 5.21
CA PHE A 184 -4.59 9.19 5.98
C PHE A 184 -4.81 7.90 5.19
N ILE A 185 -4.11 6.84 5.61
CA ILE A 185 -4.21 5.50 5.05
C ILE A 185 -4.41 4.53 6.22
N TYR A 186 -5.34 3.60 6.10
CA TYR A 186 -5.42 2.46 7.00
C TYR A 186 -4.68 1.27 6.41
N TYR A 187 -3.78 0.69 7.19
CA TYR A 187 -3.04 -0.52 6.87
C TYR A 187 -3.51 -1.67 7.75
N TRP A 188 -3.72 -2.85 7.18
CA TRP A 188 -3.83 -4.11 7.92
C TRP A 188 -2.57 -4.92 7.70
N VAL A 189 -1.76 -5.03 8.75
CA VAL A 189 -0.47 -5.72 8.71
C VAL A 189 -0.63 -7.11 9.32
N LEU A 190 -0.29 -8.15 8.56
CA LEU A 190 -0.28 -9.53 9.05
C LEU A 190 0.73 -9.68 10.20
N GLN A 191 0.27 -10.25 11.34
CA GLN A 191 1.09 -10.36 12.55
C GLN A 191 2.21 -11.39 12.45
N ASP A 192 2.05 -12.39 11.60
CA ASP A 192 2.98 -13.51 11.46
C ASP A 192 4.08 -13.32 10.41
N VAL A 193 3.94 -12.35 9.50
CA VAL A 193 4.90 -12.14 8.39
C VAL A 193 5.19 -10.67 8.09
N SER A 194 4.65 -9.74 8.87
CA SER A 194 4.84 -8.29 8.70
C SER A 194 4.60 -7.78 7.26
N CYS A 195 3.56 -8.31 6.58
CA CYS A 195 3.14 -7.86 5.25
C CYS A 195 1.81 -7.13 5.34
N ILE A 196 1.66 -6.02 4.61
CA ILE A 196 0.40 -5.29 4.50
C ILE A 196 -0.52 -6.08 3.56
N ILE A 197 -1.61 -6.66 4.10
CA ILE A 197 -2.57 -7.45 3.33
C ILE A 197 -3.70 -6.60 2.76
N HIS A 198 -4.02 -5.50 3.43
CA HIS A 198 -5.10 -4.62 2.99
C HIS A 198 -4.78 -3.17 3.31
N GLU A 199 -5.21 -2.27 2.43
CA GLU A 199 -5.09 -0.82 2.58
C GLU A 199 -6.40 -0.14 2.20
N GLU A 200 -6.77 0.89 2.94
CA GLU A 200 -7.83 1.83 2.58
C GLU A 200 -7.24 3.25 2.57
N MET A 201 -7.40 3.96 1.47
CA MET A 201 -6.79 5.26 1.23
C MET A 201 -7.86 6.34 1.17
N TYR A 202 -7.66 7.42 1.91
CA TYR A 202 -8.62 8.50 2.09
C TYR A 202 -8.05 9.83 1.59
N ASP A 203 -8.84 10.57 0.80
CA ASP A 203 -8.46 11.89 0.28
C ASP A 203 -8.43 12.97 1.36
N GLN A 204 -8.08 14.20 0.97
CA GLN A 204 -7.99 15.35 1.90
C GLN A 204 -9.34 15.72 2.52
N ASP A 205 -10.46 15.38 1.89
CA ASP A 205 -11.82 15.58 2.41
C ASP A 205 -12.26 14.45 3.35
N GLY A 206 -11.50 13.34 3.36
CA GLY A 206 -11.77 12.16 4.19
C GLY A 206 -12.72 11.16 3.54
N HIS A 207 -12.84 11.19 2.20
CA HIS A 207 -13.56 10.17 1.45
C HIS A 207 -12.59 9.04 1.08
N GLU A 208 -13.07 7.80 1.17
CA GLU A 208 -12.34 6.65 0.66
C GLU A 208 -12.25 6.72 -0.86
N VAL A 209 -11.03 6.76 -1.37
CA VAL A 209 -10.78 6.88 -2.81
C VAL A 209 -10.28 5.59 -3.43
N ARG A 210 -9.54 4.78 -2.66
CA ARG A 210 -9.00 3.51 -3.14
C ARG A 210 -8.86 2.48 -2.03
N THR A 211 -8.90 1.21 -2.46
CA THR A 211 -8.53 0.07 -1.63
C THR A 211 -7.48 -0.77 -2.34
N LEU A 212 -6.61 -1.43 -1.57
CA LEU A 212 -5.68 -2.44 -2.05
C LEU A 212 -5.86 -3.71 -1.22
N HIS A 213 -5.87 -4.87 -1.89
CA HIS A 213 -5.93 -6.17 -1.22
C HIS A 213 -4.89 -7.12 -1.81
N GLY A 214 -4.05 -7.68 -0.92
CA GLY A 214 -3.02 -8.65 -1.26
C GLY A 214 -3.50 -10.09 -1.09
N SER A 215 -3.23 -10.94 -2.06
CA SER A 215 -3.55 -12.36 -2.00
C SER A 215 -2.41 -13.21 -2.54
N GLN A 216 -2.49 -14.54 -2.41
CA GLN A 216 -1.46 -15.48 -2.84
C GLN A 216 -0.09 -15.18 -2.20
N LEU A 217 -0.05 -15.06 -0.87
CA LEU A 217 1.19 -14.86 -0.13
C LEU A 217 2.19 -15.98 -0.40
N LYS A 218 3.42 -15.62 -0.77
CA LYS A 218 4.55 -16.54 -0.97
C LYS A 218 5.77 -16.05 -0.20
N LYS A 219 6.64 -16.99 0.14
CA LYS A 219 7.97 -16.71 0.67
C LYS A 219 9.02 -17.26 -0.27
N GLU A 220 9.88 -16.39 -0.81
CA GLU A 220 10.95 -16.75 -1.75
C GLU A 220 12.24 -16.06 -1.34
N SER A 221 13.34 -16.80 -1.30
CA SER A 221 14.67 -16.30 -0.88
C SER A 221 14.63 -15.54 0.46
N GLY A 222 13.76 -15.96 1.39
CA GLY A 222 13.59 -15.32 2.69
C GLY A 222 12.62 -14.13 2.70
N VAL A 223 12.22 -13.60 1.55
CA VAL A 223 11.29 -12.47 1.40
C VAL A 223 9.85 -13.00 1.29
N SER A 224 8.96 -12.48 2.13
CA SER A 224 7.51 -12.74 2.03
C SER A 224 6.86 -11.63 1.19
N GLY A 225 5.89 -11.99 0.35
CA GLY A 225 5.16 -11.02 -0.46
C GLY A 225 3.96 -11.64 -1.15
N PHE A 226 3.01 -10.79 -1.53
CA PHE A 226 1.83 -11.20 -2.27
C PHE A 226 2.16 -11.31 -3.75
N ARG A 227 1.63 -12.36 -4.39
CA ARG A 227 1.75 -12.56 -5.84
C ARG A 227 0.64 -11.87 -6.61
N ARG A 228 -0.41 -11.47 -5.93
CA ARG A 228 -1.54 -10.75 -6.50
C ARG A 228 -1.94 -9.59 -5.60
N LEU A 229 -2.08 -8.41 -6.20
CA LEU A 229 -2.63 -7.21 -5.57
C LEU A 229 -3.83 -6.75 -6.40
N ASP A 230 -4.97 -6.59 -5.76
CA ASP A 230 -6.19 -6.04 -6.34
C ASP A 230 -6.35 -4.61 -5.82
N VAL A 231 -6.34 -3.63 -6.73
CA VAL A 231 -6.52 -2.21 -6.42
C VAL A 231 -7.82 -1.73 -7.04
N SER A 232 -8.70 -1.14 -6.24
CA SER A 232 -9.98 -0.61 -6.70
C SER A 232 -10.05 0.89 -6.49
N SER A 233 -10.44 1.64 -7.53
CA SER A 233 -10.82 3.06 -7.43
C SER A 233 -12.30 3.16 -7.09
N VAL A 234 -12.61 3.68 -5.91
CA VAL A 234 -14.00 3.83 -5.44
C VAL A 234 -14.74 4.87 -6.28
N ALA A 235 -14.08 6.00 -6.56
CA ALA A 235 -14.68 7.11 -7.32
C ALA A 235 -14.91 6.76 -8.80
N ASP A 236 -13.94 6.05 -9.40
CA ASP A 236 -13.99 5.73 -10.82
C ASP A 236 -14.76 4.45 -11.13
N GLY A 237 -14.98 3.58 -10.15
CA GLY A 237 -15.62 2.28 -10.34
C GLY A 237 -14.80 1.35 -11.25
N THR A 238 -13.47 1.52 -11.25
CA THR A 238 -12.49 0.73 -11.98
C THR A 238 -11.67 -0.12 -11.03
N HIS A 239 -10.97 -1.12 -11.52
CA HIS A 239 -10.01 -1.86 -10.72
C HIS A 239 -8.86 -2.38 -11.57
N THR A 240 -7.70 -2.47 -10.94
CA THR A 240 -6.48 -3.01 -11.53
C THR A 240 -5.99 -4.20 -10.71
N VAL A 241 -5.66 -5.29 -11.40
CA VAL A 241 -5.06 -6.47 -10.80
C VAL A 241 -3.60 -6.53 -11.21
N LEU A 242 -2.70 -6.40 -10.24
CA LEU A 242 -1.28 -6.68 -10.41
C LEU A 242 -1.04 -8.17 -10.11
N THR A 243 -0.40 -8.86 -11.04
CA THR A 243 0.06 -10.25 -10.84
C THR A 243 1.57 -10.31 -11.02
N ILE A 244 2.29 -10.85 -10.03
CA ILE A 244 3.72 -11.08 -10.10
C ILE A 244 3.95 -12.51 -10.62
N ASP A 245 4.42 -12.62 -11.86
CA ASP A 245 4.65 -13.90 -12.53
C ASP A 245 5.96 -14.53 -12.05
N GLU A 246 7.05 -13.75 -12.02
CA GLU A 246 8.38 -14.18 -11.59
C GLU A 246 8.99 -13.17 -10.61
N ALA A 247 9.77 -13.66 -9.64
CA ALA A 247 10.56 -12.83 -8.74
C ALA A 247 11.96 -13.43 -8.57
N HIS A 248 12.99 -12.62 -8.76
CA HIS A 248 14.37 -12.98 -8.55
C HIS A 248 15.03 -11.98 -7.60
N PHE A 249 15.80 -12.48 -6.65
CA PHE A 249 16.43 -11.66 -5.61
C PHE A 249 17.93 -11.84 -5.63
N ASN A 250 18.68 -10.78 -5.32
CA ASN A 250 20.14 -10.78 -5.19
C ASN A 250 20.86 -11.25 -6.47
N THR A 251 20.42 -10.76 -7.63
CA THR A 251 20.94 -11.12 -8.96
C THR A 251 22.13 -10.28 -9.39
N GLY A 252 22.47 -9.24 -8.63
CA GLY A 252 23.63 -8.38 -8.89
C GLY A 252 23.32 -7.28 -9.92
N LEU A 253 22.16 -6.62 -9.82
CA LEU A 253 21.82 -5.51 -10.70
C LEU A 253 22.82 -4.37 -10.58
N SER A 254 23.26 -3.80 -11.75
CA SER A 254 24.15 -2.63 -11.76
C SER A 254 23.41 -1.37 -11.31
N PRO A 255 23.98 -0.57 -10.38
CA PRO A 255 23.43 0.73 -10.02
C PRO A 255 23.32 1.72 -11.18
N ASP A 256 24.08 1.55 -12.25
CA ASP A 256 24.09 2.41 -13.44
C ASP A 256 22.75 2.39 -14.20
N LEU A 257 21.94 1.32 -14.02
CA LEU A 257 20.60 1.22 -14.58
C LEU A 257 19.61 2.23 -13.99
N PHE A 258 19.89 2.73 -12.79
CA PHE A 258 18.95 3.52 -11.96
C PHE A 258 19.36 5.01 -11.98
N THR A 259 19.57 5.56 -13.17
CA THR A 259 19.85 6.97 -13.38
C THR A 259 18.93 7.55 -14.47
N PRO A 260 18.56 8.84 -14.44
CA PRO A 260 17.78 9.44 -15.51
C PRO A 260 18.45 9.30 -16.89
N ASP A 261 19.79 9.35 -16.94
CA ASP A 261 20.56 9.21 -18.17
C ASP A 261 20.56 7.79 -18.75
N ALA A 262 20.19 6.79 -17.95
CA ALA A 262 20.10 5.39 -18.42
C ALA A 262 18.74 5.06 -19.06
N LEU A 263 17.72 5.90 -18.82
CA LEU A 263 16.39 5.70 -19.36
C LEU A 263 16.40 5.77 -20.90
N GLY A 264 15.66 4.86 -21.54
CA GLY A 264 15.57 4.74 -22.99
C GLY A 264 16.78 4.09 -23.64
N LYS A 265 17.84 3.77 -22.90
CA LYS A 265 19.02 3.10 -23.45
C LYS A 265 18.88 1.58 -23.43
N PRO A 266 19.52 0.87 -24.37
CA PRO A 266 19.63 -0.58 -24.29
C PRO A 266 20.21 -1.00 -22.94
N SER A 267 19.47 -1.79 -22.17
CA SER A 267 20.01 -2.36 -20.94
C SER A 267 20.87 -3.59 -21.27
N PRO A 268 21.95 -3.85 -20.52
CA PRO A 268 22.55 -5.17 -20.52
C PRO A 268 21.46 -6.19 -20.20
N SER A 269 21.57 -7.41 -20.71
CA SER A 269 20.59 -8.47 -20.51
C SER A 269 20.21 -8.57 -19.03
N ILE A 270 18.95 -8.26 -18.73
CA ILE A 270 18.42 -8.39 -17.38
C ILE A 270 18.26 -9.90 -17.14
N PRO A 271 18.85 -10.48 -16.09
CA PRO A 271 18.67 -11.89 -15.78
C PRO A 271 17.16 -12.20 -15.70
N GLY A 272 16.69 -13.14 -16.53
CA GLY A 272 15.28 -13.49 -16.63
C GLY A 272 14.47 -12.67 -17.65
N SER A 273 15.07 -11.74 -18.40
CA SER A 273 14.36 -10.93 -19.42
C SER A 273 14.35 -11.54 -20.81
N ASP A 274 14.89 -12.74 -21.00
CA ASP A 274 14.88 -13.37 -22.31
C ASP A 274 13.44 -13.52 -22.79
N SER A 275 13.06 -12.60 -23.69
CA SER A 275 11.83 -12.61 -24.46
C SER A 275 11.68 -13.97 -25.13
N ALA A 276 10.51 -14.57 -24.96
CA ALA A 276 10.08 -15.65 -25.87
C ALA A 276 10.24 -15.16 -27.32
N PRO A 277 10.75 -15.99 -28.23
CA PRO A 277 10.89 -15.61 -29.64
C PRO A 277 9.48 -15.27 -30.19
N ASP A 278 9.43 -14.15 -30.92
CA ASP A 278 8.26 -13.78 -31.73
C ASP A 278 7.89 -14.94 -32.66
N HIS A 279 6.73 -15.55 -32.42
CA HIS A 279 6.04 -16.44 -33.33
C HIS A 279 4.68 -15.86 -33.70
#